data_cad10e3d9287c322eff28447eea5596e
#
_entry.id   cad10e3d9287c322eff28447eea5596e
#
_cell.length_a   1.000
_cell.length_b   1.000
_cell.length_c   1.000
_cell.angle_alpha   90.00
_cell.angle_beta   90.00
_cell.angle_gamma   90.00
#
_symmetry.space_group_name_H-M   'P 1'
#
loop_
_entity.id
_entity.type
_entity.pdbx_description
1 polymer ?
#
loop_
_entity_poly.entity_id
_entity_poly.type
_entity_poly.pdbx_seq_one_letter_code
_entity_poly.pdbx_strand_id
1 'polypeptide(L)'
;RQTLANADAFRAGVAEIDGVRVLGDGRFHLVAMASDPAFEPEIDMFALGDALMAKGWYHDRQGPPDNLHSTVSNTNTGVIDDYLADLAGCVAAVVGTRTDDRSTTYATLE
;
A
#
# COMPACT_ATOMS: atom_id res chain seq x y z
N ARG A 1 -5.58 16.76 -14.57
CA ARG A 1 -6.04 17.17 -13.26
C ARG A 1 -5.07 16.73 -12.19
N GLN A 2 -4.93 17.55 -11.16
CA GLN A 2 -3.93 17.32 -10.13
C GLN A 2 -4.14 15.98 -9.42
N THR A 3 -5.40 15.65 -9.08
CA THR A 3 -5.70 14.42 -8.36
C THR A 3 -5.29 13.17 -9.16
N LEU A 4 -5.60 13.14 -10.44
CA LEU A 4 -5.25 11.98 -11.26
C LEU A 4 -3.74 11.92 -11.49
N ALA A 5 -3.09 13.07 -11.69
CA ALA A 5 -1.65 13.09 -11.83
C ALA A 5 -0.96 12.59 -10.57
N ASN A 6 -1.47 12.96 -9.39
CA ASN A 6 -0.92 12.48 -8.13
C ASN A 6 -1.12 10.97 -7.98
N ALA A 7 -2.28 10.45 -8.38
CA ALA A 7 -2.53 9.02 -8.31
C ALA A 7 -1.59 8.25 -9.24
N ASP A 8 -1.35 8.78 -10.43
CA ASP A 8 -0.42 8.15 -11.36
C ASP A 8 1.01 8.14 -10.80
N ALA A 9 1.44 9.24 -10.21
CA ALA A 9 2.76 9.31 -9.59
C ALA A 9 2.87 8.34 -8.42
N PHE A 10 1.81 8.22 -7.63
CA PHE A 10 1.75 7.30 -6.51
C PHE A 10 1.91 5.85 -7.01
N ARG A 11 1.13 5.47 -8.04
CA ARG A 11 1.21 4.12 -8.59
C ARG A 11 2.58 3.82 -9.16
N ALA A 12 3.15 4.76 -9.88
CA ALA A 12 4.48 4.57 -10.46
C ALA A 12 5.53 4.38 -9.36
N GLY A 13 5.44 5.15 -8.28
CA GLY A 13 6.36 5.03 -7.16
C GLY A 13 6.22 3.69 -6.44
N VAL A 14 4.99 3.23 -6.23
CA VAL A 14 4.77 1.92 -5.60
C VAL A 14 5.33 0.81 -6.49
N ALA A 15 5.14 0.93 -7.79
CA ALA A 15 5.61 -0.10 -8.74
C ALA A 15 7.13 -0.26 -8.72
N GLU A 16 7.87 0.75 -8.25
CA GLU A 16 9.32 0.66 -8.16
C GLU A 16 9.81 0.05 -6.87
N ILE A 17 8.92 -0.23 -5.92
CA ILE A 17 9.31 -0.82 -4.64
C ILE A 17 9.15 -2.34 -4.74
N ASP A 18 10.28 -3.05 -4.58
CA ASP A 18 10.24 -4.51 -4.61
C ASP A 18 9.42 -5.05 -3.45
N GLY A 19 8.62 -6.06 -3.72
CA GLY A 19 7.82 -6.74 -2.71
C GLY A 19 6.35 -6.40 -2.75
N VAL A 20 5.98 -5.27 -3.34
CA VAL A 20 4.57 -4.86 -3.46
C VAL A 20 4.25 -4.56 -4.90
N ARG A 21 2.97 -4.65 -5.23
CA ARG A 21 2.47 -4.32 -6.56
C ARG A 21 1.15 -3.59 -6.45
N VAL A 22 0.84 -2.81 -7.47
CA VAL A 22 -0.44 -2.11 -7.56
C VAL A 22 -1.46 -3.05 -8.16
N LEU A 23 -2.64 -3.08 -7.57
CA LEU A 23 -3.76 -3.86 -8.10
C LEU A 23 -4.63 -2.98 -9.00
N GLY A 24 -5.30 -3.63 -9.94
CA GLY A 24 -6.27 -2.96 -10.80
C GLY A 24 -5.62 -2.26 -11.97
N ASP A 25 -6.44 -1.52 -12.71
CA ASP A 25 -6.02 -0.92 -13.97
C ASP A 25 -5.53 0.52 -13.82
N GLY A 26 -5.42 1.00 -12.62
CA GLY A 26 -4.87 2.33 -12.37
C GLY A 26 -5.83 3.47 -12.66
N ARG A 27 -7.12 3.21 -12.69
CA ARG A 27 -8.08 4.28 -12.87
C ARG A 27 -8.46 4.92 -11.55
N PHE A 28 -8.91 6.15 -11.63
CA PHE A 28 -9.40 6.92 -10.51
C PHE A 28 -8.28 7.23 -9.52
N HIS A 29 -8.65 7.70 -8.37
CA HIS A 29 -7.72 8.13 -7.33
C HIS A 29 -7.58 7.08 -6.22
N LEU A 30 -8.17 5.91 -6.40
CA LEU A 30 -8.00 4.81 -5.47
C LEU A 30 -6.79 3.98 -5.91
N VAL A 31 -5.94 3.65 -4.94
CA VAL A 31 -4.79 2.80 -5.20
C VAL A 31 -4.81 1.67 -4.20
N ALA A 32 -4.85 0.45 -4.73
CA ALA A 32 -4.76 -0.75 -3.90
C ALA A 32 -3.41 -1.41 -4.17
N MET A 33 -2.75 -1.88 -3.13
CA MET A 33 -1.49 -2.58 -3.31
C MET A 33 -1.50 -3.89 -2.52
N ALA A 34 -0.81 -4.87 -3.08
CA ALA A 34 -0.71 -6.20 -2.51
C ALA A 34 0.73 -6.70 -2.62
N SER A 35 0.99 -7.85 -2.02
CA SER A 35 2.29 -8.48 -2.15
C SER A 35 2.52 -8.89 -3.60
N ASP A 36 3.75 -8.71 -4.07
CA ASP A 36 4.14 -9.13 -5.40
C ASP A 36 4.48 -10.63 -5.34
N PRO A 37 3.76 -11.49 -6.09
CA PRO A 37 4.02 -12.93 -6.00
C PRO A 37 5.41 -13.33 -6.50
N ALA A 38 6.08 -12.48 -7.25
CA ALA A 38 7.43 -12.78 -7.71
C ALA A 38 8.50 -12.46 -6.67
N PHE A 39 8.13 -11.83 -5.57
CA PHE A 39 9.07 -11.45 -4.53
C PHE A 39 9.06 -12.46 -3.39
N GLU A 40 10.24 -12.87 -2.93
CA GLU A 40 10.38 -13.86 -1.86
C GLU A 40 11.22 -13.26 -0.74
N PRO A 41 10.79 -13.38 0.53
CA PRO A 41 9.52 -13.95 0.98
C PRO A 41 8.35 -13.00 0.76
N GLU A 42 7.14 -13.55 0.75
CA GLU A 42 5.94 -12.75 0.58
C GLU A 42 5.85 -11.65 1.64
N ILE A 43 5.39 -10.48 1.25
CA ILE A 43 5.17 -9.38 2.20
C ILE A 43 3.79 -9.57 2.83
N ASP A 44 3.76 -9.61 4.16
CA ASP A 44 2.49 -9.60 4.89
C ASP A 44 1.94 -8.17 4.84
N MET A 45 0.91 -7.97 4.02
CA MET A 45 0.38 -6.62 3.80
C MET A 45 -0.22 -6.02 5.07
N PHE A 46 -0.70 -6.83 6.00
CA PHE A 46 -1.24 -6.30 7.24
C PHE A 46 -0.12 -5.88 8.19
N ALA A 47 0.99 -6.61 8.20
CA ALA A 47 2.17 -6.15 8.94
C ALA A 47 2.71 -4.85 8.35
N LEU A 48 2.68 -4.73 7.04
CA LEU A 48 3.07 -3.48 6.37
C LEU A 48 2.14 -2.34 6.77
N GLY A 49 0.83 -2.60 6.81
CA GLY A 49 -0.14 -1.59 7.25
C GLY A 49 0.11 -1.11 8.66
N ASP A 50 0.46 -2.03 9.58
CA ASP A 50 0.79 -1.66 10.95
C ASP A 50 2.03 -0.77 11.00
N ALA A 51 3.06 -1.11 10.22
CA ALA A 51 4.29 -0.32 10.18
C ALA A 51 4.04 1.08 9.61
N LEU A 52 3.21 1.17 8.58
CA LEU A 52 2.86 2.46 7.98
C LEU A 52 2.03 3.30 8.95
N MET A 53 1.11 2.67 9.68
CA MET A 53 0.30 3.40 10.66
C MET A 53 1.18 3.98 11.76
N ALA A 54 2.23 3.27 12.17
CA ALA A 54 3.16 3.79 13.16
C ALA A 54 3.88 5.06 12.67
N LYS A 55 3.93 5.26 11.35
CA LYS A 55 4.51 6.46 10.77
C LYS A 55 3.46 7.50 10.40
N GLY A 56 2.20 7.23 10.73
CA GLY A 56 1.12 8.17 10.50
C GLY A 56 0.35 7.97 9.20
N TRP A 57 0.59 6.87 8.50
CA TRP A 57 -0.08 6.60 7.22
C TRP A 57 -1.14 5.53 7.39
N TYR A 58 -2.40 5.91 7.29
CA TYR A 58 -3.52 4.99 7.44
C TYR A 58 -3.92 4.39 6.10
N HIS A 59 -4.23 3.11 6.12
CA HIS A 59 -4.74 2.40 4.95
C HIS A 59 -5.91 1.53 5.37
N ASP A 60 -6.86 1.37 4.47
CA ASP A 60 -7.91 0.38 4.64
C ASP A 60 -7.36 -0.99 4.31
N ARG A 61 -7.64 -1.96 5.17
CA ARG A 61 -7.23 -3.34 4.96
C ARG A 61 -8.36 -4.11 4.31
N GLN A 62 -8.05 -4.84 3.26
CA GLN A 62 -9.05 -5.62 2.55
C GLN A 62 -8.45 -6.95 2.12
N GLY A 63 -9.31 -7.86 1.74
CA GLY A 63 -8.93 -9.16 1.22
C GLY A 63 -10.14 -9.99 0.88
N PRO A 64 -9.94 -11.20 0.31
CA PRO A 64 -8.73 -11.69 -0.32
C PRO A 64 -8.54 -11.14 -1.74
N PRO A 65 -7.29 -11.00 -2.21
CA PRO A 65 -6.05 -11.18 -1.45
C PRO A 65 -5.81 -10.03 -0.50
N ASP A 66 -4.99 -10.26 0.54
CA ASP A 66 -4.67 -9.20 1.49
C ASP A 66 -4.11 -8.00 0.76
N ASN A 67 -4.67 -6.83 1.01
CA ASN A 67 -4.22 -5.62 0.35
C ASN A 67 -4.49 -4.40 1.20
N LEU A 68 -3.84 -3.30 0.83
CA LEU A 68 -4.01 -2.01 1.46
C LEU A 68 -4.54 -1.02 0.44
N HIS A 69 -5.60 -0.31 0.79
CA HIS A 69 -6.20 0.71 -0.06
C HIS A 69 -5.81 2.10 0.41
N SER A 70 -5.42 2.95 -0.52
CA SER A 70 -5.21 4.37 -0.28
C SER A 70 -6.08 5.18 -1.22
N THR A 71 -6.62 6.28 -0.70
CA THR A 71 -7.30 7.27 -1.54
C THR A 71 -6.34 8.42 -1.75
N VAL A 72 -5.92 8.63 -3.00
CA VAL A 72 -5.03 9.74 -3.35
C VAL A 72 -5.91 10.87 -3.83
N SER A 73 -6.09 11.87 -3.00
CA SER A 73 -6.93 13.00 -3.34
C SER A 73 -6.04 14.21 -3.63
N ASN A 74 -6.42 15.37 -3.16
CA ASN A 74 -5.74 16.61 -3.50
C ASN A 74 -4.47 16.80 -2.67
N THR A 75 -3.58 15.82 -2.74
CA THR A 75 -2.35 15.75 -1.97
C THR A 75 -1.21 16.31 -2.81
N ASN A 76 -0.31 17.10 -2.22
CA ASN A 76 0.80 17.64 -2.97
C ASN A 76 1.90 16.61 -3.19
N THR A 77 2.78 16.88 -4.14
CA THR A 77 3.82 15.95 -4.55
C THR A 77 4.79 15.64 -3.41
N GLY A 78 5.07 16.61 -2.56
CA GLY A 78 5.99 16.38 -1.43
C GLY A 78 5.47 15.34 -0.47
N VAL A 79 4.16 15.32 -0.22
CA VAL A 79 3.56 14.31 0.66
C VAL A 79 3.67 12.92 0.02
N ILE A 80 3.48 12.84 -1.29
CA ILE A 80 3.61 11.56 -2.00
C ILE A 80 5.04 11.04 -1.89
N ASP A 81 6.04 11.92 -2.07
CA ASP A 81 7.43 11.53 -1.94
C ASP A 81 7.75 11.03 -0.54
N ASP A 82 7.24 11.73 0.49
CA ASP A 82 7.43 11.31 1.88
C ASP A 82 6.81 9.95 2.13
N TYR A 83 5.59 9.74 1.61
CA TYR A 83 4.92 8.47 1.76
C TYR A 83 5.72 7.35 1.10
N LEU A 84 6.19 7.56 -0.12
CA LEU A 84 6.91 6.52 -0.86
C LEU A 84 8.22 6.15 -0.16
N ALA A 85 8.90 7.13 0.43
CA ALA A 85 10.11 6.87 1.20
C ALA A 85 9.79 6.01 2.42
N ASP A 86 8.71 6.33 3.14
CA ASP A 86 8.28 5.55 4.29
C ASP A 86 7.82 4.16 3.88
N LEU A 87 7.12 4.06 2.76
CA LEU A 87 6.67 2.76 2.24
C LEU A 87 7.85 1.85 1.97
N ALA A 88 8.86 2.35 1.28
CA ALA A 88 10.05 1.55 0.98
C ALA A 88 10.73 1.09 2.26
N GLY A 89 10.85 1.96 3.25
CA GLY A 89 11.46 1.60 4.53
C GLY A 89 10.63 0.58 5.29
N CYS A 90 9.31 0.72 5.28
CA CYS A 90 8.43 -0.22 5.98
C CYS A 90 8.42 -1.59 5.31
N VAL A 91 8.43 -1.64 3.97
CA VAL A 91 8.53 -2.91 3.26
C VAL A 91 9.80 -3.64 3.68
N ALA A 92 10.94 -2.94 3.68
CA ALA A 92 12.20 -3.55 4.08
C ALA A 92 12.15 -4.05 5.53
N ALA A 93 11.46 -3.32 6.40
CA ALA A 93 11.38 -3.68 7.81
C ALA A 93 10.51 -4.91 8.07
N VAL A 94 9.48 -5.14 7.24
CA VAL A 94 8.53 -6.23 7.51
C VAL A 94 8.80 -7.48 6.69
N VAL A 95 9.82 -7.47 5.83
CA VAL A 95 10.18 -8.67 5.06
C VAL A 95 10.39 -9.83 6.03
N GLY A 96 9.68 -10.94 5.78
CA GLY A 96 9.79 -12.14 6.61
C GLY A 96 9.02 -12.10 7.91
N THR A 97 8.26 -11.03 8.18
CA THR A 97 7.47 -10.96 9.41
C THR A 97 6.00 -11.19 9.10
N ARG A 98 5.22 -11.47 10.15
CA ARG A 98 3.79 -11.65 10.04
C ARG A 98 3.12 -11.10 11.28
N THR A 99 2.08 -10.31 11.11
CA THR A 99 1.31 -9.80 12.25
C THR A 99 0.19 -10.78 12.59
N ASP A 100 -0.19 -10.79 13.87
CA ASP A 100 -1.30 -11.63 14.34
C ASP A 100 -2.66 -10.98 14.05
N ASP A 101 -2.69 -9.65 13.93
CA ASP A 101 -3.94 -8.94 13.68
C ASP A 101 -4.31 -9.04 12.20
N ARG A 102 -5.28 -9.90 11.90
CA ARG A 102 -5.74 -10.15 10.53
C ARG A 102 -7.06 -9.46 10.21
N SER A 103 -7.49 -8.51 11.04
CA SER A 103 -8.77 -7.83 10.83
C SER A 103 -8.70 -6.93 9.60
N THR A 104 -9.85 -6.81 8.92
CA THR A 104 -9.97 -5.95 7.75
C THR A 104 -10.86 -4.75 8.09
N THR A 105 -10.68 -3.67 7.33
CA THR A 105 -11.47 -2.46 7.51
C THR A 105 -12.93 -2.73 7.17
N TYR A 106 -13.15 -3.47 6.09
CA TYR A 106 -14.50 -3.85 5.68
C TYR A 106 -14.62 -5.35 5.81
N ALA A 107 -15.61 -5.80 6.53
CA ALA A 107 -15.84 -7.23 6.67
C ALA A 107 -16.19 -7.82 5.31
N THR A 108 -15.50 -8.89 4.95
CA THR A 108 -15.90 -9.66 3.79
C THR A 108 -16.92 -10.67 4.21
N LEU A 109 -17.91 -10.88 3.36
CA LEU A 109 -18.91 -11.89 3.65
C LEU A 109 -18.38 -13.26 3.23
N GLU A 110 -18.47 -14.18 4.16
CA GLU A 110 -18.07 -15.55 3.88
C GLU A 110 -19.20 -16.35 3.36
#